data_0918d0768aa9a5f0a624c2af8b899835
#
_entry.id   0918d0768aa9a5f0a624c2af8b899835
#
_cell.length_a   1.000
_cell.length_b   1.000
_cell.length_c   1.000
_cell.angle_alpha   90.00
_cell.angle_beta   90.00
_cell.angle_gamma   90.00
#
_symmetry.space_group_name_H-M   'P 1'
#
loop_
_entity.id
_entity.type
_entity.pdbx_description
1 polymer ?
#
loop_
_entity_poly.entity_id
_entity_poly.type
_entity_poly.pdbx_seq_one_letter_code
_entity_poly.pdbx_strand_id
1 'polypeptide(L)'
;KFAGQAEIQRYLEQMVLAFGLGPMIELNTELISSCWDQTEQRWCTQTSTGEITSDYAISACGGLTEPLVPDIEGVADFNGAQMHTSRWDHGVDLHGKRVAVVGTGASAIQVVPAIADQVSQLVLLQRTPPWIIPRGDKNIPLWQQRLLGFVPIAQRAVRNLTMWSRDVQLLSFTRQGRWQAIGAGIARRHLRRQVSDPQLRAAVTPNYAMGCKRVLLSDDYYPALQRSHVVIAPALQRVTATGVVDADGNEHEVDVIIWATGFKVMDPPLADRTIGSTGRTLAEVFHDTHMAAYRGTTVSGFPNLFILQGPNTGLGHSSVVLMTEAQVGYVTQAICSGEVFDVDADRQRAYVNSLDQRLATTVWEQGGCRSWYQDGRGRNIALWPGSTHSFARQMQRFDPDAYHQLHRWESVDAEK
;
A
#
# COMPACT_ATOMS: atom_id res chain seq x y z
N LYS A 1 3.20 18.65 11.11
CA LYS A 1 2.31 17.58 11.58
C LYS A 1 2.58 16.27 10.84
N PHE A 2 2.88 16.35 9.56
CA PHE A 2 3.31 15.22 8.75
C PHE A 2 4.80 15.38 8.43
N ALA A 3 5.60 14.34 8.74
CA ALA A 3 7.02 14.33 8.42
C ALA A 3 7.24 14.26 6.90
N GLY A 4 8.24 14.95 6.40
CA GLY A 4 8.68 14.84 5.01
C GLY A 4 9.52 13.59 4.77
N GLN A 5 9.71 13.21 3.49
CA GLN A 5 10.48 12.02 3.09
C GLN A 5 11.90 12.02 3.68
N ALA A 6 12.63 13.13 3.53
CA ALA A 6 14.01 13.24 4.04
C ALA A 6 14.11 13.12 5.57
N GLU A 7 13.07 13.54 6.32
CA GLU A 7 13.02 13.39 7.77
C GLU A 7 12.80 11.93 8.15
N ILE A 8 11.89 11.22 7.45
CA ILE A 8 11.62 9.80 7.67
C ILE A 8 12.86 8.96 7.34
N GLN A 9 13.51 9.23 6.22
CA GLN A 9 14.73 8.52 5.81
C GLN A 9 15.83 8.67 6.87
N ARG A 10 16.11 9.90 7.30
CA ARG A 10 17.10 10.18 8.35
C ARG A 10 16.77 9.45 9.66
N TYR A 11 15.50 9.39 10.03
CA TYR A 11 15.05 8.64 11.21
C TYR A 11 15.38 7.15 11.07
N LEU A 12 15.10 6.53 9.91
CA LEU A 12 15.41 5.11 9.67
C LEU A 12 16.93 4.85 9.71
N GLU A 13 17.72 5.70 9.08
CA GLU A 13 19.20 5.63 9.13
C GLU A 13 19.72 5.72 10.56
N GLN A 14 19.17 6.64 11.37
CA GLN A 14 19.52 6.75 12.78
C GLN A 14 19.13 5.50 13.59
N MET A 15 18.00 4.85 13.28
CA MET A 15 17.62 3.59 13.91
C MET A 15 18.59 2.47 13.59
N VAL A 16 19.03 2.34 12.33
CA VAL A 16 20.04 1.36 11.93
C VAL A 16 21.32 1.53 12.76
N LEU A 17 21.78 2.77 12.93
CA LEU A 17 22.98 3.09 13.72
C LEU A 17 22.76 2.82 15.23
N ALA A 18 21.63 3.29 15.78
CA ALA A 18 21.34 3.20 17.21
C ALA A 18 21.20 1.75 17.71
N PHE A 19 20.67 0.87 16.85
CA PHE A 19 20.51 -0.55 17.17
C PHE A 19 21.61 -1.45 16.62
N GLY A 20 22.63 -0.90 15.97
CA GLY A 20 23.75 -1.67 15.43
C GLY A 20 23.34 -2.66 14.34
N LEU A 21 22.31 -2.34 13.55
CA LEU A 21 21.74 -3.26 12.56
C LEU A 21 22.56 -3.36 11.28
N GLY A 22 23.53 -2.47 11.05
CA GLY A 22 24.31 -2.43 9.82
C GLY A 22 24.89 -3.76 9.37
N PRO A 23 25.53 -4.56 10.24
CA PRO A 23 26.06 -5.87 9.89
C PRO A 23 25.02 -6.93 9.51
N MET A 24 23.74 -6.69 9.82
CA MET A 24 22.62 -7.60 9.54
C MET A 24 21.87 -7.21 8.26
N ILE A 25 22.25 -6.12 7.60
CA ILE A 25 21.59 -5.61 6.39
C ILE A 25 22.50 -5.82 5.20
N GLU A 26 22.04 -6.63 4.26
CA GLU A 26 22.67 -6.81 2.97
C GLU A 26 21.94 -5.99 1.90
N LEU A 27 22.61 -4.98 1.38
CA LEU A 27 22.09 -4.14 0.30
C LEU A 27 22.50 -4.72 -1.07
N ASN A 28 21.76 -4.33 -2.12
CA ASN A 28 21.96 -4.81 -3.49
C ASN A 28 21.89 -6.34 -3.61
N THR A 29 21.13 -6.97 -2.72
CA THR A 29 20.92 -8.43 -2.68
C THR A 29 19.48 -8.72 -3.08
N GLU A 30 19.32 -9.28 -4.27
CA GLU A 30 18.00 -9.64 -4.82
C GLU A 30 17.64 -11.08 -4.42
N LEU A 31 16.40 -11.27 -3.94
CA LEU A 31 15.80 -12.59 -3.77
C LEU A 31 15.50 -13.19 -5.16
N ILE A 32 16.12 -14.31 -5.51
CA ILE A 32 15.87 -15.03 -6.75
C ILE A 32 14.78 -16.08 -6.54
N SER A 33 14.93 -16.94 -5.53
CA SER A 33 13.94 -17.93 -5.14
C SER A 33 14.09 -18.29 -3.65
N SER A 34 13.01 -18.78 -3.05
CA SER A 34 13.02 -19.30 -1.69
C SER A 34 12.16 -20.56 -1.65
N CYS A 35 12.75 -21.70 -1.26
CA CYS A 35 12.09 -22.99 -1.25
C CYS A 35 12.11 -23.58 0.16
N TRP A 36 10.98 -24.15 0.58
CA TRP A 36 10.92 -24.90 1.82
C TRP A 36 11.54 -26.28 1.64
N ASP A 37 12.57 -26.61 2.42
CA ASP A 37 13.12 -27.95 2.50
C ASP A 37 12.35 -28.74 3.56
N GLN A 38 11.63 -29.77 3.11
CA GLN A 38 10.80 -30.60 3.97
C GLN A 38 11.63 -31.49 4.89
N THR A 39 12.84 -31.87 4.47
CA THR A 39 13.71 -32.78 5.24
C THR A 39 14.40 -32.01 6.36
N GLU A 40 15.02 -30.89 6.03
CA GLU A 40 15.74 -30.07 6.98
C GLU A 40 14.81 -29.11 7.76
N GLN A 41 13.52 -29.02 7.36
CA GLN A 41 12.52 -28.12 7.92
C GLN A 41 13.00 -26.66 8.01
N ARG A 42 13.53 -26.15 6.90
CA ARG A 42 14.05 -24.79 6.78
C ARG A 42 13.88 -24.22 5.39
N TRP A 43 14.03 -22.93 5.29
CA TRP A 43 14.03 -22.20 4.02
C TRP A 43 15.41 -22.20 3.39
N CYS A 44 15.51 -22.62 2.13
CA CYS A 44 16.67 -22.47 1.26
C CYS A 44 16.39 -21.31 0.29
N THR A 45 17.11 -20.22 0.49
CA THR A 45 16.89 -18.97 -0.25
C THR A 45 18.08 -18.65 -1.13
N GLN A 46 17.85 -18.62 -2.44
CA GLN A 46 18.84 -18.17 -3.43
C GLN A 46 18.73 -16.64 -3.60
N THR A 47 19.86 -15.99 -3.49
CA THR A 47 19.99 -14.55 -3.71
C THR A 47 21.00 -14.24 -4.81
N SER A 48 21.06 -12.99 -5.26
CA SER A 48 22.08 -12.53 -6.23
C SER A 48 23.50 -12.61 -5.70
N THR A 49 23.70 -12.76 -4.38
CA THR A 49 25.01 -12.80 -3.71
C THR A 49 25.37 -14.19 -3.16
N GLY A 50 24.44 -15.14 -3.16
CA GLY A 50 24.67 -16.50 -2.65
C GLY A 50 23.42 -17.15 -2.08
N GLU A 51 23.60 -18.28 -1.44
CA GLU A 51 22.53 -19.06 -0.78
C GLU A 51 22.50 -18.75 0.72
N ILE A 52 21.28 -18.65 1.25
CA ILE A 52 20.99 -18.43 2.67
C ILE A 52 20.03 -19.51 3.14
N THR A 53 20.35 -20.20 4.23
CA THR A 53 19.42 -21.10 4.91
C THR A 53 18.89 -20.45 6.18
N SER A 54 17.58 -20.60 6.45
CA SER A 54 16.96 -20.01 7.63
C SER A 54 15.78 -20.83 8.13
N ASP A 55 15.56 -20.81 9.43
CA ASP A 55 14.43 -21.51 10.07
C ASP A 55 13.10 -20.75 9.84
N TYR A 56 13.17 -19.47 9.62
CA TYR A 56 12.02 -18.58 9.40
C TYR A 56 12.29 -17.64 8.23
N ALA A 57 11.27 -17.36 7.45
CA ALA A 57 11.31 -16.36 6.39
C ALA A 57 10.25 -15.29 6.67
N ILE A 58 10.66 -14.02 6.63
CA ILE A 58 9.76 -12.89 6.88
C ILE A 58 9.78 -11.96 5.66
N SER A 59 8.65 -11.88 4.97
CA SER A 59 8.47 -10.92 3.89
C SER A 59 8.00 -9.57 4.42
N ALA A 60 8.77 -8.54 4.20
CA ALA A 60 8.44 -7.15 4.53
C ALA A 60 8.36 -6.24 3.30
N CYS A 61 8.30 -6.79 2.08
CA CYS A 61 8.30 -6.03 0.83
C CYS A 61 6.99 -5.26 0.58
N GLY A 62 5.88 -5.67 1.22
CA GLY A 62 4.57 -5.05 1.02
C GLY A 62 3.99 -5.27 -0.38
N GLY A 63 2.78 -4.75 -0.62
CA GLY A 63 2.06 -4.89 -1.90
C GLY A 63 2.17 -3.67 -2.84
N LEU A 64 2.81 -2.58 -2.42
CA LEU A 64 2.96 -1.36 -3.23
C LEU A 64 4.42 -1.23 -3.71
N THR A 65 4.94 -2.26 -4.37
CA THR A 65 6.35 -2.38 -4.78
C THR A 65 6.49 -2.34 -6.30
N GLU A 66 5.79 -3.22 -7.01
CA GLU A 66 5.90 -3.28 -8.48
C GLU A 66 4.98 -2.25 -9.14
N PRO A 67 5.54 -1.33 -9.95
CA PRO A 67 4.76 -0.33 -10.65
C PRO A 67 3.83 -0.97 -11.68
N LEU A 68 2.61 -0.42 -11.79
CA LEU A 68 1.66 -0.80 -12.81
C LEU A 68 1.68 0.25 -13.93
N VAL A 69 2.34 -0.04 -15.02
CA VAL A 69 2.12 0.67 -16.29
C VAL A 69 1.03 -0.09 -17.05
N PRO A 70 -0.09 0.55 -17.39
CA PRO A 70 -1.18 -0.15 -18.07
C PRO A 70 -0.75 -0.59 -19.47
N ASP A 71 -1.28 -1.73 -19.89
CA ASP A 71 -1.13 -2.22 -21.27
C ASP A 71 -2.06 -1.40 -22.19
N ILE A 72 -1.51 -0.36 -22.77
CA ILE A 72 -2.20 0.59 -23.66
C ILE A 72 -1.43 0.67 -24.96
N GLU A 73 -2.16 0.71 -26.08
CA GLU A 73 -1.60 0.83 -27.43
C GLU A 73 -0.64 2.01 -27.54
N GLY A 74 0.55 1.78 -28.11
CA GLY A 74 1.54 2.79 -28.42
C GLY A 74 2.46 3.20 -27.28
N VAL A 75 2.33 2.62 -26.09
CA VAL A 75 3.22 2.97 -24.94
C VAL A 75 4.70 2.77 -25.29
N ALA A 76 5.04 1.70 -26.04
CA ALA A 76 6.40 1.42 -26.45
C ALA A 76 6.90 2.32 -27.60
N ASP A 77 5.99 2.98 -28.32
CA ASP A 77 6.32 3.79 -29.50
C ASP A 77 6.59 5.26 -29.15
N PHE A 78 6.39 5.65 -27.90
CA PHE A 78 6.59 7.02 -27.46
C PHE A 78 8.08 7.41 -27.47
N ASN A 79 8.41 8.48 -28.20
CA ASN A 79 9.79 8.96 -28.36
C ASN A 79 10.30 9.80 -27.17
N GLY A 80 9.41 10.26 -26.30
CA GLY A 80 9.76 11.08 -25.13
C GLY A 80 10.15 10.22 -23.90
N ALA A 81 10.43 10.88 -22.80
CA ALA A 81 10.73 10.19 -21.56
C ALA A 81 9.48 9.64 -20.87
N GLN A 82 9.58 8.46 -20.30
CA GLN A 82 8.52 7.85 -19.50
C GLN A 82 9.05 7.42 -18.14
N MET A 83 8.30 7.71 -17.09
CA MET A 83 8.64 7.25 -15.75
C MET A 83 7.41 6.92 -14.93
N HIS A 84 7.54 5.97 -14.01
CA HIS A 84 6.52 5.72 -13.00
C HIS A 84 6.84 6.52 -11.72
N THR A 85 5.83 6.98 -11.00
CA THR A 85 6.02 7.79 -9.78
C THR A 85 6.83 7.11 -8.68
N SER A 86 6.92 5.78 -8.66
CA SER A 86 7.77 5.01 -7.74
C SER A 86 9.18 4.75 -8.27
N ARG A 87 9.42 5.00 -9.54
CA ARG A 87 10.72 4.88 -10.21
C ARG A 87 11.02 6.20 -10.91
N TRP A 88 11.17 7.25 -10.11
CA TRP A 88 11.40 8.60 -10.62
C TRP A 88 12.79 8.71 -11.21
N ASP A 89 12.85 9.16 -12.46
CA ASP A 89 14.12 9.44 -13.13
C ASP A 89 14.54 10.89 -12.88
N HIS A 90 15.50 11.06 -11.99
CA HIS A 90 16.07 12.38 -11.65
C HIS A 90 16.94 12.97 -12.77
N GLY A 91 17.29 12.19 -13.80
CA GLY A 91 18.02 12.67 -14.98
C GLY A 91 17.14 13.41 -15.98
N VAL A 92 15.80 13.27 -15.87
CA VAL A 92 14.85 13.95 -16.74
C VAL A 92 14.51 15.32 -16.18
N ASP A 93 14.96 16.37 -16.88
CA ASP A 93 14.57 17.76 -16.57
C ASP A 93 13.15 18.03 -17.10
N LEU A 94 12.25 18.40 -16.20
CA LEU A 94 10.85 18.76 -16.52
C LEU A 94 10.67 20.25 -16.83
N HIS A 95 11.68 21.08 -16.63
CA HIS A 95 11.56 22.54 -16.79
C HIS A 95 11.20 22.92 -18.23
N GLY A 96 10.10 23.63 -18.38
CA GLY A 96 9.61 24.07 -19.71
C GLY A 96 9.06 22.94 -20.58
N LYS A 97 8.98 21.70 -20.11
CA LYS A 97 8.45 20.54 -20.86
C LYS A 97 6.91 20.51 -20.82
N ARG A 98 6.33 19.85 -21.82
CA ARG A 98 4.91 19.45 -21.83
C ARG A 98 4.84 18.06 -21.19
N VAL A 99 4.08 17.94 -20.12
CA VAL A 99 4.07 16.72 -19.31
C VAL A 99 2.65 16.16 -19.22
N ALA A 100 2.50 14.86 -19.50
CA ALA A 100 1.28 14.11 -19.18
C ALA A 100 1.44 13.39 -17.84
N VAL A 101 0.44 13.50 -16.97
CA VAL A 101 0.31 12.70 -15.75
C VAL A 101 -0.88 11.78 -15.90
N VAL A 102 -0.64 10.45 -15.89
CA VAL A 102 -1.70 9.47 -16.05
C VAL A 102 -2.17 8.96 -14.69
N GLY A 103 -3.42 9.31 -14.32
CA GLY A 103 -4.03 8.91 -13.06
C GLY A 103 -4.21 10.05 -12.07
N THR A 104 -5.09 9.81 -11.09
CA THR A 104 -5.53 10.81 -10.09
C THR A 104 -5.45 10.27 -8.66
N GLY A 105 -4.62 9.25 -8.43
CA GLY A 105 -4.44 8.62 -7.13
C GLY A 105 -3.54 9.40 -6.17
N ALA A 106 -3.14 8.76 -5.08
CA ALA A 106 -2.32 9.35 -4.02
C ALA A 106 -0.97 9.90 -4.52
N SER A 107 -0.39 9.30 -5.57
CA SER A 107 0.83 9.80 -6.19
C SER A 107 0.56 11.06 -7.01
N ALA A 108 -0.48 11.04 -7.85
CA ALA A 108 -0.80 12.18 -8.72
C ALA A 108 -1.14 13.46 -7.93
N ILE A 109 -1.89 13.35 -6.81
CA ILE A 109 -2.22 14.55 -6.00
C ILE A 109 -1.00 15.20 -5.34
N GLN A 110 0.14 14.52 -5.31
CA GLN A 110 1.42 15.04 -4.80
C GLN A 110 2.31 15.50 -5.94
N VAL A 111 2.39 14.75 -7.04
CA VAL A 111 3.23 15.07 -8.19
C VAL A 111 2.70 16.30 -8.92
N VAL A 112 1.40 16.37 -9.21
CA VAL A 112 0.80 17.49 -9.97
C VAL A 112 1.13 18.86 -9.35
N PRO A 113 0.87 19.13 -8.07
CA PRO A 113 1.24 20.44 -7.50
C PRO A 113 2.77 20.66 -7.43
N ALA A 114 3.57 19.59 -7.30
CA ALA A 114 5.02 19.71 -7.20
C ALA A 114 5.68 20.12 -8.51
N ILE A 115 5.12 19.69 -9.66
CA ILE A 115 5.71 19.98 -10.99
C ILE A 115 4.99 21.13 -11.74
N ALA A 116 3.78 21.49 -11.33
CA ALA A 116 2.95 22.44 -12.06
C ALA A 116 3.64 23.78 -12.35
N ASP A 117 4.53 24.25 -11.47
CA ASP A 117 5.27 25.51 -11.66
C ASP A 117 6.51 25.38 -12.55
N GLN A 118 6.93 24.16 -12.87
CA GLN A 118 8.16 23.88 -13.62
C GLN A 118 7.89 23.61 -15.09
N VAL A 119 6.69 23.10 -15.41
CA VAL A 119 6.35 22.64 -16.76
C VAL A 119 5.68 23.74 -17.59
N SER A 120 5.84 23.69 -18.91
CA SER A 120 5.15 24.63 -19.81
C SER A 120 3.68 24.27 -20.02
N GLN A 121 3.36 22.96 -19.96
CA GLN A 121 2.01 22.42 -20.05
C GLN A 121 1.93 21.15 -19.22
N LEU A 122 0.81 20.96 -18.50
CA LEU A 122 0.50 19.75 -17.78
C LEU A 122 -0.85 19.21 -18.24
N VAL A 123 -0.86 17.97 -18.76
CA VAL A 123 -2.08 17.25 -19.13
C VAL A 123 -2.33 16.18 -18.09
N LEU A 124 -3.40 16.34 -17.30
CA LEU A 124 -3.81 15.34 -16.31
C LEU A 124 -4.88 14.42 -16.93
N LEU A 125 -4.51 13.17 -17.19
CA LEU A 125 -5.40 12.15 -17.73
C LEU A 125 -6.20 11.50 -16.62
N GLN A 126 -7.47 11.85 -16.52
CA GLN A 126 -8.36 11.50 -15.41
C GLN A 126 -9.44 10.51 -15.84
N ARG A 127 -9.37 9.27 -15.35
CA ARG A 127 -10.48 8.30 -15.49
C ARG A 127 -11.61 8.58 -14.50
N THR A 128 -11.26 8.93 -13.27
CA THR A 128 -12.22 9.19 -12.18
C THR A 128 -11.62 10.18 -11.19
N PRO A 129 -12.29 11.27 -10.85
CA PRO A 129 -11.80 12.23 -9.87
C PRO A 129 -11.78 11.62 -8.46
N PRO A 130 -10.76 11.92 -7.61
CA PRO A 130 -10.66 11.38 -6.27
C PRO A 130 -11.43 12.23 -5.25
N TRP A 131 -11.87 11.59 -4.15
CA TRP A 131 -12.31 12.30 -2.96
C TRP A 131 -11.12 12.91 -2.22
N ILE A 132 -11.08 14.23 -2.07
CA ILE A 132 -10.01 14.97 -1.39
C ILE A 132 -10.59 15.75 -0.22
N ILE A 133 -9.95 15.65 0.93
CA ILE A 133 -10.25 16.43 2.13
C ILE A 133 -9.02 17.27 2.51
N PRO A 134 -9.20 18.33 3.32
CA PRO A 134 -8.08 19.16 3.76
C PRO A 134 -6.99 18.34 4.45
N ARG A 135 -5.74 18.56 4.09
CA ARG A 135 -4.58 17.96 4.78
C ARG A 135 -4.38 18.59 6.15
N GLY A 136 -4.57 19.92 6.23
CA GLY A 136 -4.46 20.68 7.46
C GLY A 136 -3.10 20.51 8.13
N ASP A 137 -2.03 20.49 7.32
CA ASP A 137 -0.68 20.37 7.82
C ASP A 137 -0.25 21.65 8.53
N LYS A 138 0.34 21.48 9.72
CA LYS A 138 0.84 22.60 10.54
C LYS A 138 2.15 22.16 11.20
N ASN A 139 3.11 23.06 11.20
CA ASN A 139 4.35 22.84 11.92
C ASN A 139 4.06 22.72 13.42
N ILE A 140 4.68 21.74 14.07
CA ILE A 140 4.63 21.60 15.53
C ILE A 140 5.60 22.61 16.14
N PRO A 141 5.14 23.54 16.97
CA PRO A 141 6.02 24.53 17.60
C PRO A 141 7.13 23.88 18.43
N LEU A 142 8.32 24.48 18.46
CA LEU A 142 9.49 23.94 19.16
C LEU A 142 9.23 23.64 20.65
N TRP A 143 8.44 24.49 21.32
CA TRP A 143 8.10 24.26 22.74
C TRP A 143 7.27 22.96 22.91
N GLN A 144 6.36 22.69 21.97
CA GLN A 144 5.55 21.46 22.00
C GLN A 144 6.40 20.23 21.67
N GLN A 145 7.35 20.33 20.71
CA GLN A 145 8.30 19.26 20.43
C GLN A 145 9.15 18.95 21.67
N ARG A 146 9.67 19.96 22.35
CA ARG A 146 10.44 19.79 23.59
C ARG A 146 9.60 19.16 24.69
N LEU A 147 8.38 19.64 24.93
CA LEU A 147 7.47 19.07 25.91
C LEU A 147 7.21 17.59 25.67
N LEU A 148 6.90 17.21 24.43
CA LEU A 148 6.66 15.81 24.07
C LEU A 148 7.94 14.96 24.15
N GLY A 149 9.12 15.54 23.90
CA GLY A 149 10.41 14.86 24.06
C GLY A 149 10.75 14.56 25.52
N PHE A 150 10.40 15.46 26.45
CA PHE A 150 10.69 15.29 27.88
C PHE A 150 9.63 14.49 28.65
N VAL A 151 8.41 14.35 28.13
CA VAL A 151 7.28 13.71 28.83
C VAL A 151 6.75 12.52 28.03
N PRO A 152 7.33 11.32 28.18
CA PRO A 152 6.92 10.12 27.43
C PRO A 152 5.43 9.76 27.58
N ILE A 153 4.83 10.04 28.74
CA ILE A 153 3.40 9.80 28.98
C ILE A 153 2.55 10.71 28.08
N ALA A 154 2.93 11.98 27.93
CA ALA A 154 2.23 12.91 27.02
C ALA A 154 2.34 12.46 25.57
N GLN A 155 3.50 11.97 25.16
CA GLN A 155 3.71 11.42 23.80
C GLN A 155 2.81 10.21 23.56
N ARG A 156 2.74 9.26 24.51
CA ARG A 156 1.84 8.10 24.44
C ARG A 156 0.36 8.51 24.40
N ALA A 157 -0.03 9.49 25.19
CA ALA A 157 -1.39 10.02 25.20
C ALA A 157 -1.76 10.64 23.84
N VAL A 158 -0.89 11.47 23.25
CA VAL A 158 -1.09 12.07 21.91
C VAL A 158 -1.18 10.97 20.84
N ARG A 159 -0.30 9.95 20.87
CA ARG A 159 -0.35 8.81 19.95
C ARG A 159 -1.69 8.09 20.05
N ASN A 160 -2.12 7.73 21.27
CA ASN A 160 -3.39 7.03 21.49
C ASN A 160 -4.59 7.86 21.05
N LEU A 161 -4.63 9.15 21.40
CA LEU A 161 -5.71 10.05 20.98
C LEU A 161 -5.78 10.19 19.45
N THR A 162 -4.62 10.28 18.78
CA THR A 162 -4.55 10.31 17.32
C THR A 162 -5.07 9.02 16.73
N MET A 163 -4.68 7.87 17.26
CA MET A 163 -5.16 6.56 16.82
C MET A 163 -6.69 6.45 17.00
N TRP A 164 -7.22 6.78 18.16
CA TRP A 164 -8.66 6.78 18.44
C TRP A 164 -9.44 7.70 17.49
N SER A 165 -8.92 8.91 17.26
CA SER A 165 -9.56 9.86 16.34
C SER A 165 -9.64 9.33 14.90
N ARG A 166 -8.66 8.53 14.48
CA ARG A 166 -8.66 7.87 13.16
C ARG A 166 -9.59 6.65 13.13
N ASP A 167 -9.64 5.87 14.21
CA ASP A 167 -10.56 4.74 14.30
C ASP A 167 -12.04 5.18 14.26
N VAL A 168 -12.37 6.36 14.78
CA VAL A 168 -13.72 6.94 14.61
C VAL A 168 -14.07 7.15 13.13
N GLN A 169 -13.09 7.50 12.29
CA GLN A 169 -13.33 7.65 10.84
C GLN A 169 -13.71 6.32 10.17
N LEU A 170 -13.38 5.17 10.76
CA LEU A 170 -13.79 3.85 10.27
C LEU A 170 -15.31 3.74 10.11
N LEU A 171 -16.08 4.40 10.99
CA LEU A 171 -17.54 4.40 10.91
C LEU A 171 -18.06 4.96 9.58
N SER A 172 -17.29 5.86 8.94
CA SER A 172 -17.64 6.41 7.62
C SER A 172 -17.45 5.40 6.48
N PHE A 173 -16.65 4.35 6.69
CA PHE A 173 -16.35 3.32 5.69
C PHE A 173 -17.11 2.02 5.92
N THR A 174 -17.39 1.68 7.18
CA THR A 174 -18.05 0.42 7.54
C THR A 174 -19.56 0.57 7.73
N ARG A 175 -20.07 1.79 7.94
CA ARG A 175 -21.49 2.08 8.06
C ARG A 175 -21.89 3.12 7.02
N GLN A 176 -22.65 2.66 6.02
CA GLN A 176 -23.28 3.57 5.07
C GLN A 176 -24.29 4.49 5.78
N GLY A 177 -24.46 5.73 5.29
CA GLY A 177 -25.44 6.67 5.81
C GLY A 177 -24.85 7.97 6.37
N ARG A 178 -25.27 8.38 7.57
CA ARG A 178 -24.99 9.72 8.13
C ARG A 178 -23.50 10.06 8.23
N TRP A 179 -22.67 9.12 8.66
CA TRP A 179 -21.22 9.34 8.81
C TRP A 179 -20.51 9.54 7.48
N GLN A 180 -20.88 8.76 6.47
CA GLN A 180 -20.37 8.91 5.11
C GLN A 180 -20.80 10.25 4.51
N ALA A 181 -22.06 10.66 4.73
CA ALA A 181 -22.57 11.96 4.26
C ALA A 181 -21.81 13.15 4.89
N ILE A 182 -21.44 13.06 6.18
CA ILE A 182 -20.61 14.08 6.86
C ILE A 182 -19.24 14.19 6.19
N GLY A 183 -18.56 13.05 5.99
CA GLY A 183 -17.26 13.04 5.31
C GLY A 183 -17.32 13.63 3.89
N ALA A 184 -18.31 13.20 3.10
CA ALA A 184 -18.54 13.74 1.76
C ALA A 184 -18.88 15.23 1.78
N GLY A 185 -19.60 15.71 2.81
CA GLY A 185 -19.88 17.12 3.04
C GLY A 185 -18.60 17.94 3.27
N ILE A 186 -17.66 17.41 4.05
CA ILE A 186 -16.35 18.04 4.29
C ILE A 186 -15.58 18.16 2.97
N ALA A 187 -15.50 17.08 2.20
CA ALA A 187 -14.78 17.05 0.92
C ALA A 187 -15.41 18.01 -0.11
N ARG A 188 -16.75 18.02 -0.23
CA ARG A 188 -17.47 18.96 -1.12
C ARG A 188 -17.27 20.41 -0.69
N ARG A 189 -17.24 20.69 0.62
CA ARG A 189 -16.97 22.05 1.12
C ARG A 189 -15.54 22.47 0.80
N HIS A 190 -14.57 21.57 0.94
CA HIS A 190 -13.17 21.80 0.58
C HIS A 190 -13.04 22.15 -0.91
N LEU A 191 -13.61 21.31 -1.78
CA LEU A 191 -13.65 21.54 -3.22
C LEU A 191 -14.28 22.91 -3.57
N ARG A 192 -15.47 23.23 -3.03
CA ARG A 192 -16.15 24.51 -3.31
C ARG A 192 -15.35 25.73 -2.85
N ARG A 193 -14.56 25.60 -1.79
CA ARG A 193 -13.71 26.68 -1.29
C ARG A 193 -12.49 26.93 -2.16
N GLN A 194 -11.95 25.87 -2.74
CA GLN A 194 -10.73 25.96 -3.50
C GLN A 194 -10.96 26.14 -5.01
N VAL A 195 -12.08 25.65 -5.55
CA VAL A 195 -12.39 25.74 -6.99
C VAL A 195 -13.61 26.65 -7.20
N SER A 196 -13.39 27.84 -7.78
CA SER A 196 -14.43 28.79 -8.08
C SER A 196 -15.12 28.49 -9.41
N ASP A 197 -14.40 28.03 -10.42
CA ASP A 197 -14.92 27.68 -11.74
C ASP A 197 -15.90 26.49 -11.65
N PRO A 198 -17.17 26.65 -12.11
CA PRO A 198 -18.17 25.61 -12.09
C PRO A 198 -17.85 24.43 -13.01
N GLN A 199 -17.20 24.66 -14.16
CA GLN A 199 -16.87 23.59 -15.12
C GLN A 199 -15.77 22.71 -14.55
N LEU A 200 -14.69 23.30 -14.08
CA LEU A 200 -13.61 22.59 -13.40
C LEU A 200 -14.15 21.84 -12.18
N ARG A 201 -14.99 22.48 -11.39
CA ARG A 201 -15.60 21.84 -10.20
C ARG A 201 -16.41 20.62 -10.56
N ALA A 202 -17.18 20.65 -11.64
CA ALA A 202 -17.92 19.51 -12.14
C ALA A 202 -16.97 18.37 -12.58
N ALA A 203 -15.93 18.69 -13.32
CA ALA A 203 -14.93 17.73 -13.81
C ALA A 203 -14.18 16.99 -12.69
N VAL A 204 -13.94 17.68 -11.55
CA VAL A 204 -13.20 17.08 -10.41
C VAL A 204 -14.12 16.62 -9.27
N THR A 205 -15.43 16.57 -9.47
CA THR A 205 -16.39 16.06 -8.48
C THR A 205 -16.56 14.54 -8.64
N PRO A 206 -16.25 13.74 -7.61
CA PRO A 206 -16.43 12.28 -7.68
C PRO A 206 -17.91 11.89 -7.80
N ASN A 207 -18.20 10.87 -8.60
CA ASN A 207 -19.53 10.31 -8.83
C ASN A 207 -19.77 8.95 -8.15
N TYR A 208 -18.88 8.52 -7.25
CA TYR A 208 -18.96 7.29 -6.49
C TYR A 208 -18.99 7.56 -4.97
N ALA A 209 -19.37 6.57 -4.19
CA ALA A 209 -19.47 6.70 -2.74
C ALA A 209 -18.10 7.01 -2.08
N MET A 210 -18.07 8.03 -1.21
CA MET A 210 -16.84 8.38 -0.49
C MET A 210 -16.35 7.21 0.36
N GLY A 211 -15.06 6.92 0.25
CA GLY A 211 -14.43 5.79 0.93
C GLY A 211 -14.30 4.53 0.09
N CYS A 212 -15.08 4.38 -0.99
CA CYS A 212 -14.96 3.25 -1.92
C CYS A 212 -13.54 3.13 -2.50
N LYS A 213 -12.93 4.26 -2.85
CA LYS A 213 -11.49 4.42 -3.09
C LYS A 213 -10.87 5.19 -1.91
N ARG A 214 -9.54 5.13 -1.78
CA ARG A 214 -8.82 5.86 -0.74
C ARG A 214 -9.17 7.35 -0.78
N VAL A 215 -9.62 7.89 0.35
CA VAL A 215 -9.81 9.34 0.52
C VAL A 215 -8.44 9.99 0.67
N LEU A 216 -8.19 11.02 -0.13
CA LEU A 216 -6.89 11.67 -0.22
C LEU A 216 -6.84 12.97 0.58
N LEU A 217 -5.65 13.37 0.99
CA LEU A 217 -5.40 14.57 1.79
C LEU A 217 -4.54 15.54 0.97
N SER A 218 -5.08 16.69 0.58
CA SER A 218 -4.29 17.74 -0.09
C SER A 218 -4.91 19.11 0.10
N ASP A 219 -4.08 20.11 0.29
CA ASP A 219 -4.47 21.51 0.28
C ASP A 219 -4.02 22.21 -1.02
N ASP A 220 -3.13 21.58 -1.81
CA ASP A 220 -2.43 22.19 -2.95
C ASP A 220 -2.91 21.66 -4.32
N TYR A 221 -3.57 20.51 -4.36
CA TYR A 221 -3.97 19.86 -5.62
C TYR A 221 -4.97 20.69 -6.42
N TYR A 222 -6.07 21.12 -5.82
CA TYR A 222 -7.07 21.93 -6.52
C TYR A 222 -6.54 23.29 -6.97
N PRO A 223 -5.72 24.02 -6.19
CA PRO A 223 -5.02 25.22 -6.67
C PRO A 223 -4.14 24.96 -7.90
N ALA A 224 -3.41 23.85 -7.94
CA ALA A 224 -2.57 23.48 -9.08
C ALA A 224 -3.40 23.26 -10.36
N LEU A 225 -4.57 22.63 -10.24
CA LEU A 225 -5.47 22.39 -11.38
C LEU A 225 -6.09 23.65 -12.00
N GLN A 226 -6.06 24.78 -11.31
CA GLN A 226 -6.61 26.05 -11.80
C GLN A 226 -5.59 26.89 -12.57
N ARG A 227 -4.37 26.41 -12.76
CA ARG A 227 -3.37 27.11 -13.56
C ARG A 227 -3.71 27.02 -15.04
N SER A 228 -3.49 28.11 -15.78
CA SER A 228 -3.89 28.21 -17.19
C SER A 228 -3.26 27.21 -18.14
N HIS A 229 -2.09 26.65 -17.78
CA HIS A 229 -1.37 25.66 -18.55
C HIS A 229 -1.65 24.22 -18.10
N VAL A 230 -2.58 24.01 -17.15
CA VAL A 230 -2.99 22.67 -16.69
C VAL A 230 -4.32 22.31 -17.35
N VAL A 231 -4.33 21.21 -18.05
CA VAL A 231 -5.49 20.65 -18.76
C VAL A 231 -5.91 19.36 -18.07
N ILE A 232 -7.18 19.22 -17.73
CA ILE A 232 -7.76 17.95 -17.29
C ILE A 232 -8.40 17.28 -18.49
N ALA A 233 -7.82 16.18 -18.93
CA ALA A 233 -8.31 15.37 -20.03
C ALA A 233 -9.01 14.09 -19.51
N PRO A 234 -9.92 13.49 -20.28
CA PRO A 234 -10.47 12.18 -20.00
C PRO A 234 -9.40 11.08 -19.85
N ALA A 235 -9.82 9.84 -19.59
CA ALA A 235 -8.90 8.72 -19.47
C ALA A 235 -7.98 8.59 -20.70
N LEU A 236 -6.75 8.14 -20.48
CA LEU A 236 -5.85 7.80 -21.58
C LEU A 236 -6.45 6.65 -22.42
N GLN A 237 -6.52 6.82 -23.73
CA GLN A 237 -6.96 5.82 -24.69
C GLN A 237 -5.78 5.11 -25.34
N ARG A 238 -4.82 5.88 -25.89
CA ARG A 238 -3.60 5.37 -26.51
C ARG A 238 -2.47 6.38 -26.41
N VAL A 239 -1.26 5.92 -26.66
CA VAL A 239 -0.05 6.75 -26.77
C VAL A 239 0.36 6.83 -28.22
N THR A 240 0.90 7.96 -28.66
CA THR A 240 1.49 8.17 -29.98
C THR A 240 3.00 8.41 -29.84
N ALA A 241 3.71 8.46 -30.96
CA ALA A 241 5.14 8.75 -30.93
C ALA A 241 5.49 10.12 -30.28
N THR A 242 4.55 11.08 -30.32
CA THR A 242 4.77 12.47 -29.86
C THR A 242 3.80 12.93 -28.76
N GLY A 243 2.91 12.03 -28.29
CA GLY A 243 1.91 12.46 -27.32
C GLY A 243 0.99 11.37 -26.81
N VAL A 244 -0.15 11.82 -26.30
CA VAL A 244 -1.19 10.97 -25.73
C VAL A 244 -2.55 11.33 -26.32
N VAL A 245 -3.41 10.34 -26.52
CA VAL A 245 -4.80 10.53 -26.98
C VAL A 245 -5.73 10.16 -25.83
N ASP A 246 -6.65 11.08 -25.51
CA ASP A 246 -7.66 10.86 -24.47
C ASP A 246 -8.87 10.05 -25.00
N ALA A 247 -9.78 9.67 -24.11
CA ALA A 247 -10.95 8.87 -24.42
C ALA A 247 -12.00 9.60 -25.30
N ASP A 248 -11.89 10.90 -25.47
CA ASP A 248 -12.71 11.71 -26.38
C ASP A 248 -12.05 11.84 -27.78
N GLY A 249 -10.86 11.26 -27.96
CA GLY A 249 -10.09 11.26 -29.20
C GLY A 249 -9.22 12.49 -29.41
N ASN A 250 -9.10 13.38 -28.41
CA ASN A 250 -8.22 14.54 -28.51
C ASN A 250 -6.76 14.13 -28.32
N GLU A 251 -5.89 14.61 -29.20
CA GLU A 251 -4.46 14.41 -29.10
C GLU A 251 -3.80 15.56 -28.32
N HIS A 252 -2.92 15.19 -27.38
CA HIS A 252 -2.13 16.11 -26.58
C HIS A 252 -0.65 15.80 -26.82
N GLU A 253 0.06 16.73 -27.46
CA GLU A 253 1.50 16.61 -27.62
C GLU A 253 2.19 16.79 -26.28
N VAL A 254 3.07 15.83 -25.92
CA VAL A 254 3.84 15.85 -24.67
C VAL A 254 5.27 15.36 -24.88
N ASP A 255 6.18 15.84 -24.04
CA ASP A 255 7.59 15.46 -24.07
C ASP A 255 7.91 14.40 -23.01
N VAL A 256 7.04 14.28 -21.97
CA VAL A 256 7.22 13.35 -20.86
C VAL A 256 5.88 12.76 -20.43
N ILE A 257 5.85 11.45 -20.17
CA ILE A 257 4.72 10.75 -19.55
C ILE A 257 5.09 10.30 -18.13
N ILE A 258 4.31 10.71 -17.13
CA ILE A 258 4.43 10.28 -15.74
C ILE A 258 3.28 9.34 -15.39
N TRP A 259 3.62 8.08 -15.16
CA TRP A 259 2.66 7.05 -14.77
C TRP A 259 2.37 7.12 -13.27
N ALA A 260 1.22 7.65 -12.90
CA ALA A 260 0.67 7.67 -11.54
C ALA A 260 -0.45 6.62 -11.40
N THR A 261 -0.24 5.47 -12.03
CA THR A 261 -1.23 4.42 -12.27
C THR A 261 -1.28 3.35 -11.19
N GLY A 262 -0.42 3.48 -10.16
CA GLY A 262 -0.40 2.59 -9.00
C GLY A 262 0.48 1.35 -9.18
N PHE A 263 0.12 0.25 -8.53
CA PHE A 263 0.99 -0.92 -8.36
C PHE A 263 0.26 -2.22 -8.67
N LYS A 264 1.03 -3.27 -8.98
CA LYS A 264 0.56 -4.66 -9.16
C LYS A 264 0.34 -5.30 -7.78
N VAL A 265 -0.73 -4.92 -7.10
CA VAL A 265 -0.99 -5.38 -5.73
C VAL A 265 -1.31 -6.87 -5.65
N MET A 266 -1.85 -7.42 -6.75
CA MET A 266 -2.22 -8.84 -6.85
C MET A 266 -1.03 -9.77 -7.09
N ASP A 267 0.08 -9.22 -7.59
CA ASP A 267 1.28 -9.99 -7.96
C ASP A 267 2.46 -9.48 -7.10
N PRO A 268 2.47 -9.78 -5.78
CA PRO A 268 3.62 -9.38 -4.96
C PRO A 268 4.87 -10.13 -5.42
N PRO A 269 6.03 -9.47 -5.55
CA PRO A 269 7.26 -10.06 -6.11
C PRO A 269 7.71 -11.35 -5.41
N LEU A 270 7.35 -11.49 -4.15
CA LEU A 270 7.62 -12.69 -3.37
C LEU A 270 6.85 -13.91 -3.87
N ALA A 271 5.64 -13.73 -4.42
CA ALA A 271 4.71 -14.83 -4.64
C ALA A 271 5.19 -15.84 -5.68
N ASP A 272 5.77 -15.37 -6.78
CA ASP A 272 6.34 -16.23 -7.84
C ASP A 272 7.65 -16.90 -7.41
N ARG A 273 8.35 -16.31 -6.43
CA ARG A 273 9.70 -16.71 -6.02
C ARG A 273 9.70 -17.59 -4.77
N THR A 274 8.55 -17.85 -4.16
CA THR A 274 8.44 -18.62 -2.92
C THR A 274 7.69 -19.91 -3.16
N ILE A 275 8.36 -21.03 -2.90
CA ILE A 275 7.85 -22.40 -3.09
C ILE A 275 7.65 -23.03 -1.70
N GLY A 276 6.42 -23.45 -1.42
CA GLY A 276 6.02 -24.03 -0.14
C GLY A 276 6.31 -25.55 -0.02
N SER A 277 5.84 -26.14 1.06
CA SER A 277 6.01 -27.56 1.39
C SER A 277 5.34 -28.51 0.40
N THR A 278 4.38 -28.04 -0.38
CA THR A 278 3.69 -28.82 -1.43
C THR A 278 4.36 -28.73 -2.80
N GLY A 279 5.48 -28.00 -2.91
CA GLY A 279 6.17 -27.76 -4.19
C GLY A 279 5.51 -26.70 -5.06
N ARG A 280 4.45 -26.03 -4.58
CA ARG A 280 3.74 -24.97 -5.28
C ARG A 280 4.26 -23.59 -4.89
N THR A 281 4.24 -22.67 -5.85
CA THR A 281 4.54 -21.26 -5.56
C THR A 281 3.38 -20.61 -4.80
N LEU A 282 3.69 -19.55 -4.06
CA LEU A 282 2.68 -18.75 -3.38
C LEU A 282 1.73 -18.06 -4.39
N ALA A 283 2.24 -17.69 -5.58
CA ALA A 283 1.44 -17.14 -6.66
C ALA A 283 0.40 -18.14 -7.19
N GLU A 284 0.78 -19.40 -7.42
CA GLU A 284 -0.15 -20.47 -7.82
C GLU A 284 -1.26 -20.67 -6.78
N VAL A 285 -0.91 -20.64 -5.48
CA VAL A 285 -1.91 -20.77 -4.41
C VAL A 285 -2.86 -19.58 -4.39
N PHE A 286 -2.34 -18.37 -4.55
CA PHE A 286 -3.16 -17.15 -4.62
C PHE A 286 -4.04 -17.10 -5.88
N HIS A 287 -3.55 -17.61 -7.00
CA HIS A 287 -4.32 -17.67 -8.25
C HIS A 287 -5.49 -18.65 -8.17
N ASP A 288 -5.28 -19.85 -7.63
CA ASP A 288 -6.31 -20.90 -7.58
C ASP A 288 -7.44 -20.57 -6.62
N THR A 289 -7.13 -19.97 -5.50
CA THR A 289 -8.13 -19.61 -4.49
C THR A 289 -8.49 -18.14 -4.55
N HIS A 290 -7.64 -17.31 -4.11
CA HIS A 290 -7.54 -15.85 -4.08
C HIS A 290 -6.43 -15.47 -3.10
N MET A 291 -5.93 -14.27 -3.18
CA MET A 291 -4.92 -13.75 -2.27
C MET A 291 -5.49 -13.69 -0.84
N ALA A 292 -5.09 -14.63 0.01
CA ALA A 292 -5.59 -14.78 1.37
C ALA A 292 -4.51 -15.28 2.33
N ALA A 293 -4.61 -14.89 3.60
CA ALA A 293 -3.70 -15.34 4.66
C ALA A 293 -4.42 -15.39 6.01
N TYR A 294 -4.03 -16.29 6.88
CA TYR A 294 -4.49 -16.29 8.27
C TYR A 294 -3.93 -15.08 9.00
N ARG A 295 -4.81 -14.28 9.59
CA ARG A 295 -4.49 -12.99 10.24
C ARG A 295 -3.64 -12.04 9.35
N GLY A 296 -3.74 -12.22 8.01
CA GLY A 296 -2.94 -11.44 7.07
C GLY A 296 -1.44 -11.69 7.17
N THR A 297 -1.00 -12.81 7.75
CA THR A 297 0.40 -13.05 8.12
C THR A 297 0.94 -14.39 7.65
N THR A 298 0.16 -15.47 7.70
CA THR A 298 0.61 -16.82 7.35
C THR A 298 -0.29 -17.47 6.32
N VAL A 299 0.28 -18.35 5.48
CA VAL A 299 -0.43 -19.06 4.41
C VAL A 299 -0.18 -20.55 4.56
N SER A 300 -1.24 -21.35 4.50
CA SER A 300 -1.17 -22.82 4.59
C SER A 300 -0.32 -23.39 3.48
N GLY A 301 0.55 -24.34 3.82
CA GLY A 301 1.53 -24.95 2.94
C GLY A 301 2.84 -24.15 2.82
N PHE A 302 3.01 -23.10 3.62
CA PHE A 302 4.24 -22.30 3.70
C PHE A 302 4.73 -22.22 5.16
N PRO A 303 5.32 -23.28 5.67
CA PRO A 303 5.75 -23.34 7.06
C PRO A 303 6.73 -22.21 7.39
N ASN A 304 6.58 -21.60 8.57
CA ASN A 304 7.46 -20.53 9.06
C ASN A 304 7.67 -19.35 8.11
N LEU A 305 6.78 -19.18 7.10
CA LEU A 305 6.72 -17.97 6.27
C LEU A 305 5.75 -16.97 6.89
N PHE A 306 6.25 -15.79 7.20
CA PHE A 306 5.45 -14.68 7.71
C PHE A 306 5.44 -13.51 6.74
N ILE A 307 4.25 -12.99 6.43
CA ILE A 307 4.07 -11.85 5.52
C ILE A 307 3.64 -10.63 6.33
N LEU A 308 4.48 -9.62 6.41
CA LEU A 308 4.10 -8.32 6.97
C LEU A 308 3.35 -7.51 5.92
N GLN A 309 2.26 -6.88 6.33
CA GLN A 309 1.32 -6.21 5.42
C GLN A 309 0.77 -7.14 4.32
N GLY A 310 0.51 -8.39 4.69
CA GLY A 310 -0.12 -9.36 3.81
C GLY A 310 -1.62 -9.06 3.58
N PRO A 311 -2.37 -10.01 2.98
CA PRO A 311 -3.76 -9.82 2.61
C PRO A 311 -4.64 -9.32 3.77
N ASN A 312 -5.53 -8.37 3.48
CA ASN A 312 -6.48 -7.78 4.43
C ASN A 312 -5.86 -7.14 5.69
N THR A 313 -4.67 -6.58 5.59
CA THR A 313 -4.02 -5.82 6.68
C THR A 313 -3.93 -4.32 6.39
N GLY A 314 -4.30 -3.87 5.20
CA GLY A 314 -4.35 -2.46 4.84
C GLY A 314 -5.46 -1.70 5.58
N LEU A 315 -5.31 -0.39 5.71
CA LEU A 315 -6.26 0.49 6.36
C LEU A 315 -6.68 1.65 5.44
N GLY A 316 -7.99 1.91 5.37
CA GLY A 316 -8.53 3.08 4.66
C GLY A 316 -8.45 4.38 5.47
N HIS A 317 -8.26 4.31 6.79
CA HIS A 317 -8.47 5.41 7.74
C HIS A 317 -7.29 5.71 8.66
N SER A 318 -6.37 4.77 8.87
CA SER A 318 -5.28 4.89 9.83
C SER A 318 -3.92 4.49 9.24
N SER A 319 -2.89 4.40 10.07
CA SER A 319 -1.53 4.04 9.68
C SER A 319 -1.35 2.52 9.63
N VAL A 320 -0.88 2.01 8.50
CA VAL A 320 -0.50 0.58 8.36
C VAL A 320 0.69 0.19 9.24
N VAL A 321 1.51 1.16 9.68
CA VAL A 321 2.62 0.91 10.61
C VAL A 321 2.11 0.31 11.93
N LEU A 322 0.94 0.73 12.42
CA LEU A 322 0.33 0.14 13.62
C LEU A 322 -0.08 -1.33 13.40
N MET A 323 -0.46 -1.68 12.19
CA MET A 323 -0.77 -3.07 11.81
C MET A 323 0.52 -3.91 11.77
N THR A 324 1.58 -3.35 11.16
CA THR A 324 2.89 -3.99 11.08
C THR A 324 3.50 -4.20 12.48
N GLU A 325 3.43 -3.20 13.38
CA GLU A 325 3.87 -3.36 14.77
C GLU A 325 3.16 -4.53 15.47
N ALA A 326 1.86 -4.67 15.26
CA ALA A 326 1.09 -5.78 15.83
C ALA A 326 1.50 -7.14 15.22
N GLN A 327 1.72 -7.19 13.90
CA GLN A 327 2.22 -8.40 13.21
C GLN A 327 3.63 -8.78 13.69
N VAL A 328 4.54 -7.81 13.82
CA VAL A 328 5.90 -8.05 14.35
C VAL A 328 5.84 -8.67 15.75
N GLY A 329 4.99 -8.13 16.64
CA GLY A 329 4.82 -8.70 17.97
C GLY A 329 4.28 -10.15 17.96
N TYR A 330 3.39 -10.48 17.02
CA TYR A 330 2.86 -11.83 16.81
C TYR A 330 3.92 -12.79 16.27
N VAL A 331 4.63 -12.38 15.22
CA VAL A 331 5.70 -13.15 14.58
C VAL A 331 6.86 -13.40 15.54
N THR A 332 7.24 -12.41 16.34
CA THR A 332 8.29 -12.55 17.34
C THR A 332 7.97 -13.66 18.37
N GLN A 333 6.71 -13.78 18.80
CA GLN A 333 6.30 -14.86 19.71
C GLN A 333 6.44 -16.24 19.06
N ALA A 334 6.07 -16.38 17.77
CA ALA A 334 6.27 -17.61 17.02
C ALA A 334 7.76 -17.99 16.92
N ILE A 335 8.60 -17.03 16.55
CA ILE A 335 10.05 -17.25 16.42
C ILE A 335 10.68 -17.62 17.77
N CYS A 336 10.29 -16.95 18.86
CA CYS A 336 10.83 -17.23 20.20
C CYS A 336 10.44 -18.62 20.75
N SER A 337 9.44 -19.29 20.18
CA SER A 337 9.11 -20.67 20.56
C SER A 337 10.11 -21.70 20.02
N GLY A 338 10.83 -21.37 18.95
CA GLY A 338 11.76 -22.28 18.27
C GLY A 338 11.12 -23.39 17.45
N GLU A 339 9.78 -23.42 17.38
CA GLU A 339 9.00 -24.45 16.72
C GLU A 339 8.77 -24.14 15.22
N VAL A 340 8.40 -25.18 14.46
CA VAL A 340 7.97 -25.05 13.07
C VAL A 340 6.45 -25.04 13.00
N PHE A 341 5.88 -24.02 12.41
CA PHE A 341 4.45 -23.81 12.30
C PHE A 341 3.99 -23.76 10.84
N ASP A 342 3.01 -24.56 10.48
CA ASP A 342 2.23 -24.40 9.25
C ASP A 342 0.77 -24.16 9.62
N VAL A 343 0.18 -23.07 9.14
CA VAL A 343 -1.20 -22.76 9.50
C VAL A 343 -2.17 -23.78 8.91
N ASP A 344 -3.10 -24.28 9.73
CA ASP A 344 -4.14 -25.19 9.30
C ASP A 344 -5.03 -24.57 8.22
N ALA A 345 -5.22 -25.29 7.11
CA ALA A 345 -5.95 -24.81 5.94
C ALA A 345 -7.42 -24.49 6.26
N ASP A 346 -8.06 -25.24 7.15
CA ASP A 346 -9.45 -25.01 7.53
C ASP A 346 -9.58 -23.80 8.46
N ARG A 347 -8.62 -23.60 9.35
CA ARG A 347 -8.52 -22.40 10.18
C ARG A 347 -8.31 -21.16 9.34
N GLN A 348 -7.39 -21.21 8.37
CA GLN A 348 -7.20 -20.10 7.43
C GLN A 348 -8.50 -19.81 6.66
N ARG A 349 -9.15 -20.82 6.12
CA ARG A 349 -10.40 -20.68 5.35
C ARG A 349 -11.54 -20.09 6.19
N ALA A 350 -11.72 -20.58 7.41
CA ALA A 350 -12.73 -20.08 8.34
C ALA A 350 -12.50 -18.60 8.69
N TYR A 351 -11.24 -18.22 8.94
CA TYR A 351 -10.85 -16.83 9.19
C TYR A 351 -11.18 -15.92 7.99
N VAL A 352 -10.78 -16.33 6.80
CA VAL A 352 -10.99 -15.60 5.56
C VAL A 352 -12.47 -15.42 5.26
N ASN A 353 -13.29 -16.48 5.39
CA ASN A 353 -14.76 -16.39 5.23
C ASN A 353 -15.39 -15.40 6.22
N SER A 354 -14.91 -15.35 7.45
CA SER A 354 -15.34 -14.36 8.45
C SER A 354 -15.00 -12.92 8.04
N LEU A 355 -13.84 -12.71 7.43
CA LEU A 355 -13.46 -11.40 6.90
C LEU A 355 -14.36 -10.99 5.74
N ASP A 356 -14.64 -11.87 4.80
CA ASP A 356 -15.49 -11.60 3.64
C ASP A 356 -16.90 -11.19 4.05
N GLN A 357 -17.49 -11.89 5.00
CA GLN A 357 -18.80 -11.51 5.54
C GLN A 357 -18.83 -10.09 6.12
N ARG A 358 -17.73 -9.68 6.77
CA ARG A 358 -17.59 -8.32 7.32
C ARG A 358 -17.34 -7.28 6.24
N LEU A 359 -16.57 -7.61 5.20
CA LEU A 359 -16.24 -6.74 4.08
C LEU A 359 -17.45 -6.51 3.18
N ALA A 360 -18.30 -7.50 2.97
CA ALA A 360 -19.48 -7.44 2.12
C ALA A 360 -20.46 -6.30 2.47
N THR A 361 -20.44 -5.82 3.71
CA THR A 361 -21.29 -4.71 4.18
C THR A 361 -20.63 -3.34 4.12
N THR A 362 -19.37 -3.28 3.70
CA THR A 362 -18.57 -2.03 3.68
C THR A 362 -18.76 -1.25 2.39
N VAL A 363 -18.45 0.04 2.44
CA VAL A 363 -18.42 0.89 1.24
C VAL A 363 -17.38 0.44 0.21
N TRP A 364 -16.39 -0.32 0.62
CA TRP A 364 -15.34 -0.81 -0.29
C TRP A 364 -15.88 -1.82 -1.31
N GLU A 365 -16.91 -2.58 -0.97
CA GLU A 365 -17.59 -3.52 -1.88
C GLU A 365 -18.89 -2.95 -2.44
N GLN A 366 -19.64 -2.16 -1.64
CA GLN A 366 -20.95 -1.64 -2.03
C GLN A 366 -20.92 -0.23 -2.62
N GLY A 367 -19.77 0.44 -2.64
CA GLY A 367 -19.66 1.86 -2.99
C GLY A 367 -19.70 2.20 -4.47
N GLY A 368 -19.90 1.22 -5.37
CA GLY A 368 -20.09 1.43 -6.81
C GLY A 368 -18.81 1.85 -7.55
N CYS A 369 -17.63 1.49 -7.04
CA CYS A 369 -16.37 1.75 -7.71
C CYS A 369 -15.49 0.49 -7.81
N ARG A 370 -14.57 0.48 -8.78
CA ARG A 370 -13.44 -0.45 -8.81
C ARG A 370 -12.20 0.24 -8.23
N SER A 371 -11.53 -0.41 -7.31
CA SER A 371 -10.30 0.10 -6.69
C SER A 371 -9.24 -1.00 -6.60
N TRP A 372 -8.00 -0.62 -6.36
CA TRP A 372 -6.90 -1.56 -6.14
C TRP A 372 -7.05 -2.40 -4.84
N TYR A 373 -8.06 -2.12 -4.05
CA TYR A 373 -8.43 -2.94 -2.89
C TYR A 373 -9.02 -4.29 -3.28
N GLN A 374 -9.54 -4.39 -4.51
CA GLN A 374 -10.29 -5.53 -4.99
C GLN A 374 -9.51 -6.31 -6.04
N ASP A 375 -9.65 -7.62 -6.02
CA ASP A 375 -9.19 -8.51 -7.07
C ASP A 375 -10.06 -8.40 -8.34
N GLY A 376 -9.70 -9.17 -9.37
CA GLY A 376 -10.45 -9.21 -10.64
C GLY A 376 -11.90 -9.68 -10.49
N ARG A 377 -12.24 -10.34 -9.37
CA ARG A 377 -13.60 -10.84 -9.05
C ARG A 377 -14.38 -9.85 -8.19
N GLY A 378 -13.78 -8.72 -7.81
CA GLY A 378 -14.41 -7.67 -6.99
C GLY A 378 -14.31 -7.89 -5.48
N ARG A 379 -13.59 -8.92 -5.01
CA ARG A 379 -13.38 -9.19 -3.60
C ARG A 379 -12.29 -8.27 -3.04
N ASN A 380 -12.53 -7.73 -1.85
CA ASN A 380 -11.54 -6.91 -1.16
C ASN A 380 -10.46 -7.80 -0.51
N ILE A 381 -9.25 -7.74 -1.05
CA ILE A 381 -8.08 -8.48 -0.59
C ILE A 381 -7.10 -7.63 0.22
N ALA A 382 -7.27 -6.31 0.23
CA ALA A 382 -6.28 -5.40 0.78
C ALA A 382 -6.63 -4.88 2.17
N LEU A 383 -7.91 -4.59 2.45
CA LEU A 383 -8.29 -3.83 3.64
C LEU A 383 -8.81 -4.70 4.78
N TRP A 384 -8.44 -4.31 5.99
CA TRP A 384 -8.98 -4.81 7.25
C TRP A 384 -10.34 -4.14 7.54
N PRO A 385 -11.42 -4.92 7.81
CA PRO A 385 -12.76 -4.37 8.05
C PRO A 385 -13.02 -3.93 9.49
N GLY A 386 -11.99 -3.75 10.29
CA GLY A 386 -12.10 -3.38 11.70
C GLY A 386 -11.24 -2.18 12.09
N SER A 387 -11.32 -1.80 13.37
CA SER A 387 -10.42 -0.80 13.93
C SER A 387 -8.99 -1.32 14.04
N THR A 388 -8.02 -0.42 14.05
CA THR A 388 -6.61 -0.72 14.32
C THR A 388 -6.46 -1.45 15.66
N HIS A 389 -7.23 -1.01 16.66
CA HIS A 389 -7.24 -1.64 17.98
C HIS A 389 -7.76 -3.08 17.95
N SER A 390 -8.80 -3.39 17.14
CA SER A 390 -9.32 -4.76 17.03
C SER A 390 -8.31 -5.71 16.38
N PHE A 391 -7.54 -5.22 15.41
CA PHE A 391 -6.45 -5.98 14.82
C PHE A 391 -5.32 -6.21 15.81
N ALA A 392 -4.85 -5.16 16.49
CA ALA A 392 -3.78 -5.26 17.49
C ALA A 392 -4.15 -6.25 18.60
N ARG A 393 -5.42 -6.26 19.05
CA ARG A 393 -5.92 -7.25 20.04
C ARG A 393 -5.84 -8.68 19.51
N GLN A 394 -6.21 -8.91 18.24
CA GLN A 394 -6.14 -10.21 17.60
C GLN A 394 -4.70 -10.73 17.48
N MET A 395 -3.74 -9.80 17.26
CA MET A 395 -2.31 -10.11 17.12
C MET A 395 -1.55 -10.12 18.46
N GLN A 396 -2.20 -9.83 19.58
CA GLN A 396 -1.54 -9.70 20.88
C GLN A 396 -0.87 -10.99 21.36
N ARG A 397 -1.45 -12.13 21.01
CA ARG A 397 -0.91 -13.45 21.36
C ARG A 397 -0.82 -14.33 20.14
N PHE A 398 0.27 -15.03 19.98
CA PHE A 398 0.41 -16.12 19.03
C PHE A 398 -0.61 -17.20 19.38
N ASP A 399 -1.20 -17.82 18.37
CA ASP A 399 -2.29 -18.79 18.49
C ASP A 399 -1.81 -20.16 17.94
N PRO A 400 -1.05 -20.94 18.73
CA PRO A 400 -0.46 -22.19 18.26
C PRO A 400 -1.51 -23.21 17.85
N ASP A 401 -2.73 -23.16 18.42
CA ASP A 401 -3.82 -24.08 18.09
C ASP A 401 -4.36 -23.91 16.65
N ALA A 402 -3.99 -22.83 15.99
CA ALA A 402 -4.32 -22.59 14.58
C ALA A 402 -3.29 -23.18 13.61
N TYR A 403 -2.25 -23.80 14.12
CA TYR A 403 -1.13 -24.31 13.33
C TYR A 403 -0.88 -25.77 13.61
N HIS A 404 -0.42 -26.48 12.58
CA HIS A 404 0.23 -27.77 12.75
C HIS A 404 1.66 -27.50 13.24
N GLN A 405 2.02 -28.08 14.40
CA GLN A 405 3.40 -28.10 14.87
C GLN A 405 4.12 -29.24 14.19
N LEU A 406 5.10 -28.92 13.38
CA LEU A 406 5.98 -29.88 12.76
C LEU A 406 7.17 -30.07 13.70
N HIS A 407 7.22 -31.19 14.42
CA HIS A 407 8.36 -31.49 15.30
C HIS A 407 9.62 -31.61 14.46
N ARG A 408 10.65 -30.85 14.81
CA ARG A 408 11.99 -31.11 14.25
C ARG A 408 12.40 -32.54 14.62
N TRP A 409 12.80 -33.28 13.63
CA TRP A 409 13.48 -34.56 13.89
C TRP A 409 14.72 -34.21 14.71
N GLU A 410 14.70 -34.58 16.02
CA GLU A 410 15.95 -34.66 16.76
C GLU A 410 16.85 -35.61 15.97
N SER A 411 17.98 -35.09 15.47
CA SER A 411 19.01 -35.96 14.93
C SER A 411 19.32 -36.96 16.02
N VAL A 412 18.92 -38.22 15.80
CA VAL A 412 19.35 -39.31 16.67
C VAL A 412 20.86 -39.31 16.56
N ASP A 413 21.51 -38.75 17.56
CA ASP A 413 22.95 -38.85 17.74
C ASP A 413 23.31 -40.34 17.56
N ALA A 414 23.97 -40.60 16.45
CA ALA A 414 24.62 -41.88 16.23
C ALA A 414 25.82 -41.94 17.18
N GLU A 415 25.55 -42.15 18.47
CA GLU A 415 26.50 -42.76 19.35
C GLU A 415 26.46 -44.28 19.08
N LYS A 416 27.44 -44.74 18.29
CA LYS A 416 28.20 -45.99 18.62
C LYS A 416 29.44 -46.05 17.75
#